data_ee686229492fb85e6a9b66764a431fc0
#
_entry.id   ee686229492fb85e6a9b66764a431fc0
#
_cell.length_a   1.000
_cell.length_b   1.000
_cell.length_c   1.000
_cell.angle_alpha   90.00
_cell.angle_beta   90.00
_cell.angle_gamma   90.00
#
_symmetry.space_group_name_H-M   'P 1'
#
loop_
_entity.id
_entity.type
_entity.pdbx_description
1 polymer ?
#
loop_
_entity_poly.entity_id
_entity_poly.type
_entity_poly.pdbx_seq_one_letter_code
_entity_poly.pdbx_strand_id
1 'polypeptide(L)'
;MRDPLVNFPGYALRRAANATAAELASRLGAIGLRQSEVSVLMLIAANPGVTASALGRQLGIERANMVPLLKRLEGLIDRAPIDGKSQGLALTAPGETRLSAARAVVEAFEAELIARVPPEHRAHLLPALEALWR
;
A
#
# COMPACT_ATOMS: atom_id res chain seq x y z
N MET A 1 -22.22 -28.29 -1.54
CA MET A 1 -20.92 -28.74 -2.10
C MET A 1 -19.89 -28.81 -0.98
N ARG A 2 -19.17 -29.93 -0.88
CA ARG A 2 -18.03 -30.02 0.07
C ARG A 2 -16.83 -29.28 -0.52
N ASP A 3 -16.26 -28.38 0.26
CA ASP A 3 -15.05 -27.65 -0.15
C ASP A 3 -13.84 -28.15 0.65
N PRO A 4 -12.99 -29.02 0.05
CA PRO A 4 -11.81 -29.53 0.75
C PRO A 4 -10.70 -28.48 0.93
N LEU A 5 -10.79 -27.34 0.26
CA LEU A 5 -9.76 -26.30 0.27
C LEU A 5 -9.75 -25.49 1.57
N VAL A 6 -10.88 -25.47 2.29
CA VAL A 6 -11.01 -24.65 3.52
C VAL A 6 -10.03 -25.04 4.63
N ASN A 7 -9.45 -26.24 4.56
CA ASN A 7 -8.49 -26.73 5.55
C ASN A 7 -7.03 -26.34 5.22
N PHE A 8 -6.79 -25.64 4.11
CA PHE A 8 -5.44 -25.24 3.70
C PHE A 8 -5.18 -23.76 4.05
N PRO A 9 -4.23 -23.48 4.96
CA PRO A 9 -3.90 -22.10 5.34
C PRO A 9 -3.52 -21.20 4.16
N GLY A 10 -2.78 -21.71 3.18
CA GLY A 10 -2.41 -20.96 1.99
C GLY A 10 -3.61 -20.55 1.14
N TYR A 11 -4.61 -21.41 1.04
CA TYR A 11 -5.87 -21.08 0.37
C TYR A 11 -6.65 -20.01 1.14
N ALA A 12 -6.75 -20.17 2.45
CA ALA A 12 -7.41 -19.19 3.32
C ALA A 12 -6.73 -17.81 3.24
N LEU A 13 -5.40 -17.80 3.28
CA LEU A 13 -4.60 -16.58 3.14
C LEU A 13 -4.90 -15.85 1.83
N ARG A 14 -4.90 -16.57 0.72
CA ARG A 14 -5.22 -16.00 -0.60
C ARG A 14 -6.65 -15.44 -0.65
N ARG A 15 -7.62 -16.17 -0.09
CA ARG A 15 -9.01 -15.72 -0.04
C ARG A 15 -9.15 -14.46 0.80
N ALA A 16 -8.51 -14.42 1.97
CA ALA A 16 -8.50 -13.26 2.84
C ALA A 16 -7.83 -12.05 2.16
N ALA A 17 -6.66 -12.25 1.56
CA ALA A 17 -5.95 -11.19 0.86
C ALA A 17 -6.78 -10.60 -0.29
N ASN A 18 -7.42 -11.43 -1.10
CA ASN A 18 -8.26 -10.97 -2.21
C ASN A 18 -9.47 -10.18 -1.71
N ALA A 19 -10.16 -10.66 -0.68
CA ALA A 19 -11.34 -10.01 -0.12
C ALA A 19 -10.99 -8.64 0.51
N THR A 20 -9.93 -8.59 1.30
CA THR A 20 -9.49 -7.36 1.97
C THR A 20 -8.92 -6.34 0.99
N ALA A 21 -8.18 -6.77 -0.01
CA ALA A 21 -7.68 -5.89 -1.06
C ALA A 21 -8.82 -5.26 -1.87
N ALA A 22 -9.84 -6.03 -2.22
CA ALA A 22 -11.02 -5.52 -2.94
C ALA A 22 -11.78 -4.47 -2.11
N GLU A 23 -11.95 -4.70 -0.82
CA GLU A 23 -12.60 -3.77 0.09
C GLU A 23 -11.82 -2.46 0.21
N LEU A 24 -10.51 -2.52 0.44
CA LEU A 24 -9.66 -1.33 0.52
C LEU A 24 -9.64 -0.57 -0.81
N ALA A 25 -9.55 -1.27 -1.94
CA ALA A 25 -9.61 -0.65 -3.26
C ALA A 25 -10.91 0.12 -3.49
N SER A 26 -12.04 -0.44 -3.05
CA SER A 26 -13.35 0.23 -3.12
C SER A 26 -13.38 1.51 -2.28
N ARG A 27 -12.88 1.46 -1.05
CA ARG A 27 -12.83 2.63 -0.15
C ARG A 27 -11.91 3.73 -0.68
N LEU A 28 -10.73 3.38 -1.17
CA LEU A 28 -9.80 4.33 -1.77
C LEU A 28 -10.32 4.88 -3.10
N GLY A 29 -11.02 4.07 -3.89
CA GLY A 29 -11.65 4.49 -5.13
C GLY A 29 -12.68 5.61 -4.91
N ALA A 30 -13.35 5.63 -3.77
CA ALA A 30 -14.29 6.69 -3.41
C ALA A 30 -13.62 8.06 -3.26
N ILE A 31 -12.33 8.10 -2.97
CA ILE A 31 -11.53 9.33 -2.93
C ILE A 31 -10.59 9.49 -4.13
N GLY A 32 -10.77 8.66 -5.16
CA GLY A 32 -10.05 8.77 -6.43
C GLY A 32 -8.60 8.28 -6.39
N LEU A 33 -8.25 7.38 -5.46
CA LEU A 33 -6.91 6.82 -5.33
C LEU A 33 -6.91 5.30 -5.46
N ARG A 34 -5.80 4.78 -5.96
CA ARG A 34 -5.50 3.34 -5.99
C ARG A 34 -4.58 2.98 -4.83
N GLN A 35 -4.64 1.74 -4.37
CA GLN A 35 -3.80 1.25 -3.28
C GLN A 35 -2.31 1.44 -3.56
N SER A 36 -1.85 1.17 -4.78
CA SER A 36 -0.45 1.38 -5.18
C SER A 36 -0.03 2.86 -5.09
N GLU A 37 -0.92 3.77 -5.45
CA GLU A 37 -0.68 5.21 -5.35
C GLU A 37 -0.52 5.64 -3.89
N VAL A 38 -1.40 5.18 -3.02
CA VAL A 38 -1.33 5.46 -1.58
C VAL A 38 -0.04 4.91 -0.97
N SER A 39 0.35 3.69 -1.32
CA SER A 39 1.61 3.09 -0.87
C SER A 39 2.82 3.93 -1.26
N VAL A 40 2.85 4.43 -2.49
CA VAL A 40 3.92 5.32 -2.97
C VAL A 40 3.94 6.63 -2.19
N LEU A 41 2.78 7.28 -2.01
CA LEU A 41 2.70 8.54 -1.25
C LEU A 41 3.17 8.35 0.21
N MET A 42 2.77 7.26 0.86
CA MET A 42 3.22 6.94 2.22
C MET A 42 4.74 6.77 2.31
N LEU A 43 5.34 6.05 1.35
CA LEU A 43 6.78 5.82 1.34
C LEU A 43 7.57 7.10 1.06
N ILE A 44 7.09 7.95 0.15
CA ILE A 44 7.70 9.25 -0.11
C ILE A 44 7.63 10.16 1.13
N ALA A 45 6.48 10.20 1.80
CA ALA A 45 6.32 10.98 3.02
C ALA A 45 7.28 10.56 4.13
N ALA A 46 7.47 9.25 4.29
CA ALA A 46 8.38 8.69 5.27
C ALA A 46 9.86 8.84 4.88
N ASN A 47 10.17 8.99 3.59
CA ASN A 47 11.53 9.01 3.04
C ASN A 47 11.69 10.13 2.01
N PRO A 48 11.63 11.40 2.41
CA PRO A 48 11.82 12.51 1.47
C PRO A 48 13.18 12.38 0.76
N GLY A 49 13.18 12.53 -0.56
CA GLY A 49 14.37 12.33 -1.38
C GLY A 49 14.55 10.90 -1.91
N VAL A 50 13.61 10.00 -1.62
CA VAL A 50 13.65 8.63 -2.14
C VAL A 50 13.56 8.63 -3.67
N THR A 51 14.25 7.68 -4.32
CA THR A 51 14.20 7.54 -5.78
C THR A 51 13.08 6.60 -6.23
N ALA A 52 12.62 6.77 -7.46
CA ALA A 52 11.64 5.86 -8.08
C ALA A 52 12.13 4.41 -8.08
N SER A 53 13.43 4.19 -8.31
CA SER A 53 14.03 2.87 -8.27
C SER A 53 13.96 2.22 -6.90
N ALA A 54 14.20 2.99 -5.84
CA ALA A 54 14.09 2.49 -4.46
C ALA A 54 12.64 2.14 -4.11
N LEU A 55 11.68 2.98 -4.51
CA LEU A 55 10.25 2.70 -4.33
C LEU A 55 9.83 1.41 -5.05
N GLY A 56 10.26 1.24 -6.29
CA GLY A 56 9.95 0.03 -7.06
C GLY A 56 10.47 -1.23 -6.39
N ARG A 57 11.71 -1.21 -5.89
CA ARG A 57 12.27 -2.35 -5.16
C ARG A 57 11.49 -2.63 -3.87
N GLN A 58 11.16 -1.59 -3.12
CA GLN A 58 10.42 -1.73 -1.85
C GLN A 58 9.02 -2.32 -2.06
N LEU A 59 8.35 -1.91 -3.13
CA LEU A 59 6.97 -2.33 -3.42
C LEU A 59 6.89 -3.56 -4.33
N GLY A 60 8.02 -4.07 -4.84
CA GLY A 60 8.02 -5.15 -5.81
C GLY A 60 7.40 -4.74 -7.15
N ILE A 61 7.52 -3.48 -7.53
CA ILE A 61 6.98 -2.94 -8.78
C ILE A 61 8.12 -2.77 -9.78
N GLU A 62 7.96 -3.35 -10.96
CA GLU A 62 8.94 -3.20 -12.04
C GLU A 62 9.00 -1.76 -12.55
N ARG A 63 10.18 -1.36 -13.03
CA ARG A 63 10.44 -0.01 -13.54
C ARG A 63 9.41 0.43 -14.58
N ALA A 64 9.04 -0.45 -15.50
CA ALA A 64 8.05 -0.17 -16.55
C ALA A 64 6.68 0.21 -15.98
N ASN A 65 6.33 -0.30 -14.80
CA ASN A 65 5.06 -0.03 -14.12
C ASN A 65 5.16 1.18 -13.17
N MET A 66 6.36 1.53 -12.70
CA MET A 66 6.58 2.72 -11.87
C MET A 66 6.34 4.02 -12.64
N VAL A 67 6.75 4.09 -13.90
CA VAL A 67 6.62 5.31 -14.72
C VAL A 67 5.15 5.76 -14.85
N PRO A 68 4.20 4.91 -15.29
CA PRO A 68 2.80 5.33 -15.36
C PRO A 68 2.19 5.58 -13.98
N LEU A 69 2.63 4.87 -12.93
CA LEU A 69 2.17 5.08 -11.57
C LEU A 69 2.55 6.48 -11.07
N LEU A 70 3.81 6.89 -11.22
CA LEU A 70 4.27 8.22 -10.83
C LEU A 70 3.63 9.32 -11.68
N LYS A 71 3.35 9.05 -12.95
CA LYS A 71 2.65 9.99 -13.82
C LYS A 71 1.24 10.29 -13.32
N ARG A 72 0.53 9.31 -12.81
CA ARG A 72 -0.80 9.51 -12.21
C ARG A 72 -0.76 10.37 -10.94
N LEU A 73 0.40 10.44 -10.28
CA LEU A 73 0.62 11.27 -9.08
C LEU A 73 1.20 12.64 -9.40
N GLU A 74 1.22 13.05 -10.67
CA GLU A 74 1.68 14.36 -11.07
C GLU A 74 0.91 15.48 -10.34
N GLY A 75 1.64 16.50 -9.87
CA GLY A 75 1.08 17.54 -9.02
C GLY A 75 1.06 17.20 -7.53
N LEU A 76 1.16 15.92 -7.16
CA LEU A 76 1.25 15.46 -5.76
C LEU A 76 2.70 15.20 -5.33
N ILE A 77 3.61 15.10 -6.28
CA ILE A 77 5.02 14.76 -6.08
C ILE A 77 5.90 15.79 -6.76
N ASP A 78 6.89 16.30 -6.03
CA ASP A 78 8.00 17.08 -6.58
C ASP A 78 9.21 16.19 -6.83
N ARG A 79 10.02 16.56 -7.82
CA ARG A 79 11.27 15.90 -8.18
C ARG A 79 12.42 16.88 -8.07
N ALA A 80 13.49 16.48 -7.41
CA ALA A 80 14.71 17.26 -7.29
C ALA A 80 15.94 16.41 -7.64
N PRO A 81 16.94 16.97 -8.37
CA PRO A 81 18.16 16.23 -8.67
C PRO A 81 18.89 15.87 -7.38
N ILE A 82 19.35 14.62 -7.25
CA ILE A 82 20.26 14.16 -6.20
C ILE A 82 21.69 14.16 -6.74
N ASP A 83 21.83 13.64 -7.96
CA ASP A 83 23.08 13.60 -8.72
C ASP A 83 22.76 13.77 -10.22
N GLY A 84 23.73 13.64 -11.11
CA GLY A 84 23.54 13.81 -12.55
C GLY A 84 22.59 12.81 -13.20
N LYS A 85 22.13 11.76 -12.51
CA LYS A 85 21.34 10.65 -13.07
C LYS A 85 20.07 10.34 -12.32
N SER A 86 19.98 10.72 -11.03
CA SER A 86 18.88 10.34 -10.14
C SER A 86 18.13 11.56 -9.63
N GLN A 87 16.82 11.39 -9.47
CA GLN A 87 15.94 12.39 -8.88
C GLN A 87 15.35 11.86 -7.59
N GLY A 88 15.36 12.69 -6.54
CA GLY A 88 14.66 12.44 -5.30
C GLY A 88 13.23 12.93 -5.38
N LEU A 89 12.34 12.19 -4.76
CA LEU A 89 10.91 12.48 -4.71
C LEU A 89 10.52 13.03 -3.35
N ALA A 90 9.62 14.00 -3.33
CA ALA A 90 9.02 14.56 -2.13
C ALA A 90 7.55 14.88 -2.41
N LEU A 91 6.73 14.94 -1.38
CA LEU A 91 5.33 15.34 -1.55
C LEU A 91 5.22 16.87 -1.70
N THR A 92 4.30 17.30 -2.55
CA THR A 92 3.81 18.67 -2.61
C THR A 92 2.80 18.95 -1.48
N ALA A 93 2.40 20.18 -1.28
CA ALA A 93 1.30 20.52 -0.35
C ALA A 93 -0.01 19.80 -0.75
N PRO A 94 -0.44 19.76 -2.03
CA PRO A 94 -1.55 18.93 -2.45
C PRO A 94 -1.33 17.43 -2.19
N GLY A 95 -0.09 16.94 -2.34
CA GLY A 95 0.29 15.56 -2.04
C GLY A 95 0.10 15.21 -0.57
N GLU A 96 0.50 16.08 0.33
CA GLU A 96 0.29 15.94 1.77
C GLU A 96 -1.20 15.89 2.12
N THR A 97 -2.01 16.75 1.52
CA THR A 97 -3.46 16.78 1.73
C THR A 97 -4.11 15.49 1.24
N ARG A 98 -3.75 15.01 0.05
CA ARG A 98 -4.24 13.74 -0.51
C ARG A 98 -3.83 12.56 0.36
N LEU A 99 -2.58 12.52 0.82
CA LEU A 99 -2.10 11.47 1.70
C LEU A 99 -2.84 11.46 3.04
N SER A 100 -3.11 12.63 3.62
CA SER A 100 -3.87 12.72 4.87
C SER A 100 -5.27 12.10 4.73
N ALA A 101 -5.98 12.40 3.65
CA ALA A 101 -7.29 11.80 3.36
C ALA A 101 -7.19 10.28 3.15
N ALA A 102 -6.19 9.82 2.40
CA ALA A 102 -5.97 8.40 2.16
C ALA A 102 -5.59 7.66 3.44
N ARG A 103 -4.75 8.24 4.27
CA ARG A 103 -4.33 7.66 5.55
C ARG A 103 -5.52 7.43 6.47
N ALA A 104 -6.46 8.35 6.55
CA ALA A 104 -7.68 8.18 7.34
C ALA A 104 -8.50 6.98 6.86
N VAL A 105 -8.62 6.77 5.54
CA VAL A 105 -9.30 5.61 4.96
C VAL A 105 -8.58 4.30 5.31
N VAL A 106 -7.25 4.27 5.16
CA VAL A 106 -6.44 3.08 5.45
C VAL A 106 -6.50 2.74 6.95
N GLU A 107 -6.33 3.71 7.82
CA GLU A 107 -6.36 3.49 9.27
C GLU A 107 -7.72 2.97 9.75
N ALA A 108 -8.82 3.51 9.23
CA ALA A 108 -10.16 3.02 9.53
C ALA A 108 -10.36 1.58 9.03
N PHE A 109 -9.88 1.28 7.82
CA PHE A 109 -9.93 -0.07 7.26
C PHE A 109 -9.12 -1.06 8.11
N GLU A 110 -7.89 -0.72 8.49
CA GLU A 110 -7.03 -1.58 9.31
C GLU A 110 -7.62 -1.84 10.70
N ALA A 111 -8.22 -0.82 11.32
CA ALA A 111 -8.90 -0.98 12.61
C ALA A 111 -10.10 -1.95 12.51
N GLU A 112 -10.89 -1.84 11.45
CA GLU A 112 -12.02 -2.74 11.21
C GLU A 112 -11.56 -4.15 10.87
N LEU A 113 -10.46 -4.28 10.12
CA LEU A 113 -9.86 -5.57 9.78
C LEU A 113 -9.47 -6.32 11.06
N ILE A 114 -8.70 -5.67 11.93
CA ILE A 114 -8.26 -6.30 13.18
C ILE A 114 -9.42 -6.61 14.12
N ALA A 115 -10.48 -5.81 14.09
CA ALA A 115 -11.67 -6.06 14.88
C ALA A 115 -12.45 -7.32 14.45
N ARG A 116 -12.29 -7.77 13.21
CA ARG A 116 -12.87 -9.03 12.70
C ARG A 116 -12.12 -10.27 13.20
N VAL A 117 -10.87 -10.10 13.61
CA VAL A 117 -10.06 -11.19 14.14
C VAL A 117 -10.51 -11.50 15.56
N PRO A 118 -10.69 -12.77 15.93
CA PRO A 118 -11.01 -13.13 17.32
C PRO A 118 -10.01 -12.51 18.29
N PRO A 119 -10.46 -11.96 19.44
CA PRO A 119 -9.60 -11.19 20.35
C PRO A 119 -8.30 -11.90 20.74
N GLU A 120 -8.36 -13.21 20.94
CA GLU A 120 -7.21 -14.04 21.34
C GLU A 120 -6.12 -14.15 20.25
N HIS A 121 -6.43 -13.80 19.01
CA HIS A 121 -5.49 -13.91 17.89
C HIS A 121 -5.00 -12.57 17.34
N ARG A 122 -5.57 -11.47 17.81
CA ARG A 122 -5.26 -10.12 17.25
C ARG A 122 -3.78 -9.76 17.38
N ALA A 123 -3.18 -10.01 18.51
CA ALA A 123 -1.77 -9.70 18.76
C ALA A 123 -0.81 -10.56 17.92
N HIS A 124 -1.26 -11.70 17.42
CA HIS A 124 -0.44 -12.66 16.69
C HIS A 124 -0.59 -12.56 15.17
N LEU A 125 -1.61 -11.87 14.67
CA LEU A 125 -1.90 -11.83 13.24
C LEU A 125 -0.76 -11.23 12.43
N LEU A 126 -0.30 -10.02 12.78
CA LEU A 126 0.78 -9.36 12.06
C LEU A 126 2.09 -10.14 12.09
N PRO A 127 2.60 -10.60 13.26
CA PRO A 127 3.81 -11.43 13.29
C PRO A 127 3.67 -12.73 12.48
N ALA A 128 2.49 -13.37 12.52
CA ALA A 128 2.25 -14.60 11.76
C ALA A 128 2.29 -14.36 10.24
N LEU A 129 1.71 -13.27 9.78
CA LEU A 129 1.75 -12.90 8.36
C LEU A 129 3.17 -12.52 7.92
N GLU A 130 3.88 -11.73 8.73
CA GLU A 130 5.27 -11.34 8.42
C GLU A 130 6.20 -12.54 8.25
N ALA A 131 6.04 -13.57 9.08
CA ALA A 131 6.83 -14.79 9.00
C ALA A 131 6.68 -15.55 7.67
N LEU A 132 5.63 -15.26 6.88
CA LEU A 132 5.37 -15.94 5.62
C LEU A 132 6.09 -15.32 4.42
N TRP A 133 6.55 -14.07 4.52
CA TRP A 133 7.08 -13.37 3.36
C TRP A 133 8.38 -12.57 3.63
N ARG A 134 8.79 -12.41 4.86
CA ARG A 134 10.05 -11.76 5.28
C ARG A 134 11.18 -12.73 5.60
#